data_ad8b6d9b8da1488cedd8d96d38754bd4
#
_entry.id   ad8b6d9b8da1488cedd8d96d38754bd4
#
_cell.length_a   1.000
_cell.length_b   1.000
_cell.length_c   1.000
_cell.angle_alpha   90.00
_cell.angle_beta   90.00
_cell.angle_gamma   90.00
#
_symmetry.space_group_name_H-M   'P 1'
#
loop_
_entity.id
_entity.type
_entity.pdbx_description
1 polymer ?
#
loop_
_entity_poly.entity_id
_entity_poly.type
_entity_poly.pdbx_seq_one_letter_code
_entity_poly.pdbx_strand_id
1 'polypeptide(L)'
;NPSNIGALNNYAYYLSVERRDLDKAEEMSYKTVKAEPNNATYLDTYAWILFEKGNYAEARIYIDNAMKSEGGDKSDVIVEHCGDIYYMTGDAEGALKYWKQAWDKGNRSDTLKQKIQKKKYISDETKPAE
;
A
#
# COMPACT_ATOMS: atom_id res chain seq x y z
N ASN A 1 -14.56 12.86 -16.15
CA ASN A 1 -14.22 14.13 -15.51
C ASN A 1 -12.78 14.12 -15.05
N PRO A 2 -11.89 14.82 -15.78
CA PRO A 2 -10.48 14.78 -15.42
C PRO A 2 -10.18 15.36 -14.03
N SER A 3 -11.11 16.13 -13.48
CA SER A 3 -10.90 16.67 -12.15
C SER A 3 -11.47 15.74 -11.06
N ASN A 4 -11.95 14.55 -11.42
CA ASN A 4 -12.43 13.61 -10.43
C ASN A 4 -11.24 12.88 -9.81
N ILE A 5 -10.74 13.42 -8.73
CA ILE A 5 -9.53 12.91 -8.10
C ILE A 5 -9.78 11.51 -7.51
N GLY A 6 -10.95 11.28 -6.93
CA GLY A 6 -11.27 9.98 -6.38
C GLY A 6 -11.26 8.88 -7.42
N ALA A 7 -11.85 9.16 -8.60
CA ALA A 7 -11.87 8.16 -9.68
C ALA A 7 -10.46 7.91 -10.19
N LEU A 8 -9.64 8.95 -10.26
CA LEU A 8 -8.26 8.80 -10.70
C LEU A 8 -7.48 7.90 -9.74
N ASN A 9 -7.69 8.11 -8.44
CA ASN A 9 -7.04 7.26 -7.44
C ASN A 9 -7.49 5.81 -7.57
N ASN A 10 -8.80 5.60 -7.74
CA ASN A 10 -9.31 4.24 -7.82
C ASN A 10 -8.74 3.49 -9.02
N TYR A 11 -8.65 4.17 -10.16
CA TYR A 11 -8.11 3.52 -11.34
C TYR A 11 -6.61 3.23 -11.20
N ALA A 12 -5.88 4.18 -10.60
CA ALA A 12 -4.45 3.95 -10.37
C ALA A 12 -4.23 2.77 -9.43
N TYR A 13 -5.03 2.67 -8.38
CA TYR A 13 -4.94 1.55 -7.46
C TYR A 13 -5.26 0.23 -8.17
N TYR A 14 -6.30 0.24 -9.00
CA TYR A 14 -6.66 -0.95 -9.76
C TYR A 14 -5.48 -1.43 -10.61
N LEU A 15 -4.80 -0.50 -11.29
CA LEU A 15 -3.64 -0.88 -12.09
C LEU A 15 -2.53 -1.48 -11.24
N SER A 16 -2.34 -0.95 -10.03
CA SER A 16 -1.30 -1.48 -9.14
C SER A 16 -1.61 -2.90 -8.71
N VAL A 17 -2.87 -3.18 -8.43
CA VAL A 17 -3.28 -4.53 -8.02
C VAL A 17 -3.10 -5.50 -9.18
N GLU A 18 -3.41 -5.06 -10.41
CA GLU A 18 -3.23 -5.88 -11.60
C GLU A 18 -1.78 -5.93 -12.06
N ARG A 19 -0.91 -5.13 -11.46
CA ARG A 19 0.51 -5.06 -11.80
C ARG A 19 0.76 -4.74 -13.26
N ARG A 20 -0.02 -3.82 -13.79
CA ARG A 20 0.16 -3.42 -15.19
C ARG A 20 0.11 -1.91 -15.31
N ASP A 21 0.77 -1.42 -16.36
CA ASP A 21 0.82 0.02 -16.66
C ASP A 21 1.24 0.82 -15.41
N LEU A 22 2.25 0.30 -14.69
CA LEU A 22 2.63 0.90 -13.42
C LEU A 22 3.16 2.32 -13.58
N ASP A 23 3.84 2.62 -14.69
CA ASP A 23 4.30 3.99 -14.90
C ASP A 23 3.13 4.96 -15.06
N LYS A 24 2.10 4.52 -15.78
CA LYS A 24 0.89 5.32 -15.92
C LYS A 24 0.17 5.47 -14.58
N ALA A 25 0.10 4.35 -13.83
CA ALA A 25 -0.53 4.38 -12.51
C ALA A 25 0.19 5.36 -11.60
N GLU A 26 1.51 5.37 -11.63
CA GLU A 26 2.29 6.28 -10.80
C GLU A 26 1.99 7.73 -11.16
N GLU A 27 1.95 8.04 -12.44
CA GLU A 27 1.67 9.39 -12.90
C GLU A 27 0.29 9.86 -12.44
N MET A 28 -0.71 8.98 -12.59
CA MET A 28 -2.07 9.31 -12.19
C MET A 28 -2.17 9.50 -10.68
N SER A 29 -1.54 8.60 -9.92
CA SER A 29 -1.59 8.68 -8.48
C SER A 29 -0.84 9.89 -7.94
N TYR A 30 0.25 10.27 -8.60
CA TYR A 30 0.97 11.47 -8.19
C TYR A 30 0.08 12.70 -8.26
N LYS A 31 -0.78 12.78 -9.28
CA LYS A 31 -1.72 13.89 -9.39
C LYS A 31 -2.66 13.95 -8.20
N THR A 32 -3.10 12.78 -7.70
CA THR A 32 -3.98 12.79 -6.53
C THR A 32 -3.25 13.26 -5.28
N VAL A 33 -2.00 12.86 -5.12
CA VAL A 33 -1.21 13.28 -3.97
C VAL A 33 -0.94 14.79 -4.02
N LYS A 34 -0.67 15.32 -5.20
CA LYS A 34 -0.47 16.76 -5.34
C LYS A 34 -1.74 17.54 -5.01
N ALA A 35 -2.90 17.00 -5.39
CA ALA A 35 -4.17 17.66 -5.12
C ALA A 35 -4.52 17.62 -3.64
N GLU A 36 -4.23 16.53 -2.96
CA GLU A 36 -4.56 16.35 -1.54
C GLU A 36 -3.40 15.68 -0.82
N PRO A 37 -2.37 16.46 -0.46
CA PRO A 37 -1.12 15.89 0.09
C PRO A 37 -1.25 15.19 1.42
N ASN A 38 -2.35 15.43 2.14
CA ASN A 38 -2.55 14.80 3.45
C ASN A 38 -3.66 13.76 3.44
N ASN A 39 -4.05 13.29 2.27
CA ASN A 39 -5.07 12.26 2.16
C ASN A 39 -4.41 10.89 2.30
N ALA A 40 -4.69 10.19 3.42
CA ALA A 40 -4.04 8.93 3.72
C ALA A 40 -4.27 7.90 2.62
N THR A 41 -5.47 7.83 2.07
CA THR A 41 -5.78 6.86 1.02
C THR A 41 -4.97 7.11 -0.24
N TYR A 42 -4.84 8.38 -0.63
CA TYR A 42 -4.07 8.71 -1.84
C TYR A 42 -2.58 8.45 -1.63
N LEU A 43 -2.07 8.77 -0.45
CA LEU A 43 -0.67 8.48 -0.12
C LEU A 43 -0.41 6.98 -0.14
N ASP A 44 -1.33 6.20 0.40
CA ASP A 44 -1.20 4.75 0.41
C ASP A 44 -1.18 4.19 -1.01
N THR A 45 -2.08 4.67 -1.87
CA THR A 45 -2.11 4.20 -3.25
C THR A 45 -0.77 4.48 -3.94
N TYR A 46 -0.26 5.68 -3.77
CA TYR A 46 1.01 6.04 -4.38
C TYR A 46 2.15 5.18 -3.85
N ALA A 47 2.18 4.98 -2.53
CA ALA A 47 3.19 4.11 -1.92
C ALA A 47 3.10 2.69 -2.47
N TRP A 48 1.89 2.18 -2.62
CA TRP A 48 1.72 0.80 -3.10
C TRP A 48 2.17 0.64 -4.55
N ILE A 49 1.91 1.66 -5.39
CA ILE A 49 2.41 1.64 -6.76
C ILE A 49 3.94 1.60 -6.78
N LEU A 50 4.57 2.42 -5.95
CA LEU A 50 6.03 2.40 -5.85
C LEU A 50 6.53 1.04 -5.37
N PHE A 51 5.82 0.43 -4.44
CA PHE A 51 6.17 -0.90 -3.94
C PHE A 51 6.13 -1.92 -5.09
N GLU A 52 5.07 -1.90 -5.89
CA GLU A 52 4.95 -2.84 -6.99
C GLU A 52 6.01 -2.63 -8.06
N LYS A 53 6.52 -1.41 -8.17
CA LYS A 53 7.62 -1.11 -9.08
C LYS A 53 8.98 -1.47 -8.51
N GLY A 54 9.04 -1.90 -7.25
CA GLY A 54 10.30 -2.24 -6.61
C GLY A 54 11.01 -1.06 -5.96
N ASN A 55 10.38 0.11 -5.93
CA ASN A 55 10.96 1.31 -5.34
C ASN A 55 10.62 1.37 -3.85
N TYR A 56 11.19 0.43 -3.10
CA TYR A 56 10.79 0.23 -1.71
C TYR A 56 11.14 1.40 -0.79
N ALA A 57 12.32 1.98 -0.98
CA ALA A 57 12.74 3.09 -0.12
C ALA A 57 11.83 4.28 -0.27
N GLU A 58 11.45 4.59 -1.50
CA GLU A 58 10.56 5.71 -1.76
C GLU A 58 9.15 5.39 -1.28
N ALA A 59 8.71 4.14 -1.48
CA ALA A 59 7.41 3.70 -0.98
C ALA A 59 7.32 3.90 0.53
N ARG A 60 8.41 3.66 1.23
CA ARG A 60 8.42 3.81 2.69
C ARG A 60 8.15 5.25 3.11
N ILE A 61 8.70 6.22 2.37
CA ILE A 61 8.46 7.63 2.69
C ILE A 61 6.96 7.94 2.63
N TYR A 62 6.30 7.47 1.57
CA TYR A 62 4.89 7.80 1.39
C TYR A 62 3.98 7.01 2.29
N ILE A 63 4.32 5.75 2.61
CA ILE A 63 3.48 4.99 3.53
C ILE A 63 3.60 5.56 4.95
N ASP A 64 4.77 6.04 5.34
CA ASP A 64 4.92 6.69 6.63
C ASP A 64 4.05 7.95 6.70
N ASN A 65 4.00 8.71 5.61
CA ASN A 65 3.14 9.88 5.55
C ASN A 65 1.67 9.50 5.63
N ALA A 66 1.29 8.39 4.98
CA ALA A 66 -0.09 7.91 5.06
C ALA A 66 -0.45 7.54 6.50
N MET A 67 0.46 6.88 7.19
CA MET A 67 0.21 6.48 8.59
C MET A 67 0.03 7.68 9.51
N LYS A 68 0.70 8.78 9.21
CA LYS A 68 0.61 9.99 10.01
C LYS A 68 -0.61 10.84 9.65
N SER A 69 -1.22 10.61 8.50
CA SER A 69 -2.37 11.37 8.06
C SER A 69 -3.62 10.87 8.77
N GLU A 70 -4.61 11.74 8.86
CA GLU A 70 -5.82 11.40 9.60
C GLU A 70 -6.45 10.11 9.07
N GLY A 71 -6.70 9.16 9.96
CA GLY A 71 -7.33 7.90 9.60
C GLY A 71 -6.40 6.85 9.01
N GLY A 72 -5.16 7.22 8.69
CA GLY A 72 -4.26 6.27 8.05
C GLY A 72 -3.93 5.07 8.91
N ASP A 73 -3.61 5.32 10.18
CA ASP A 73 -3.25 4.25 11.08
C ASP A 73 -4.46 3.44 11.57
N LYS A 74 -5.66 3.83 11.15
CA LYS A 74 -6.88 3.10 11.49
C LYS A 74 -7.33 2.18 10.36
N SER A 75 -6.74 2.29 9.21
CA SER A 75 -7.08 1.46 8.06
C SER A 75 -6.24 0.18 8.09
N ASP A 76 -6.91 -0.97 8.15
CA ASP A 76 -6.19 -2.24 8.14
C ASP A 76 -5.40 -2.42 6.85
N VAL A 77 -5.92 -1.90 5.73
CA VAL A 77 -5.22 -2.00 4.45
C VAL A 77 -3.92 -1.20 4.47
N ILE A 78 -3.99 0.04 4.95
CA ILE A 78 -2.80 0.89 4.99
C ILE A 78 -1.76 0.30 5.95
N VAL A 79 -2.22 -0.21 7.10
CA VAL A 79 -1.31 -0.80 8.08
C VAL A 79 -0.64 -2.05 7.51
N GLU A 80 -1.40 -2.88 6.79
CA GLU A 80 -0.80 -4.07 6.17
C GLU A 80 0.22 -3.68 5.11
N HIS A 81 -0.10 -2.69 4.27
CA HIS A 81 0.85 -2.19 3.27
C HIS A 81 2.11 -1.67 3.94
N CYS A 82 1.94 -1.00 5.08
CA CYS A 82 3.09 -0.49 5.85
C CYS A 82 4.01 -1.63 6.25
N GLY A 83 3.43 -2.72 6.75
CA GLY A 83 4.22 -3.90 7.09
C GLY A 83 4.96 -4.47 5.89
N ASP A 84 4.27 -4.58 4.76
CA ASP A 84 4.88 -5.11 3.54
C ASP A 84 6.09 -4.29 3.13
N ILE A 85 5.92 -2.96 3.16
CA ILE A 85 6.98 -2.06 2.73
C ILE A 85 8.15 -2.10 3.71
N TYR A 86 7.86 -2.14 5.02
CA TYR A 86 8.91 -2.24 6.02
C TYR A 86 9.72 -3.52 5.84
N TYR A 87 9.04 -4.64 5.55
CA TYR A 87 9.75 -5.88 5.34
C TYR A 87 10.74 -5.75 4.19
N MET A 88 10.30 -5.17 3.08
CA MET A 88 11.15 -5.07 1.89
C MET A 88 12.29 -4.05 2.07
N THR A 89 12.20 -3.18 3.08
CA THR A 89 13.30 -2.26 3.37
C THR A 89 14.20 -2.80 4.50
N GLY A 90 14.00 -4.06 4.89
CA GLY A 90 14.92 -4.71 5.82
C GLY A 90 14.50 -4.70 7.27
N ASP A 91 13.29 -4.23 7.58
CA ASP A 91 12.81 -4.16 8.96
C ASP A 91 11.75 -5.23 9.19
N ALA A 92 12.21 -6.47 9.37
CA ALA A 92 11.29 -7.60 9.55
C ALA A 92 10.51 -7.52 10.86
N GLU A 93 11.14 -6.99 11.90
CA GLU A 93 10.43 -6.85 13.18
C GLU A 93 9.32 -5.81 13.11
N GLY A 94 9.60 -4.67 12.49
CA GLY A 94 8.58 -3.67 12.28
C GLY A 94 7.45 -4.17 11.42
N ALA A 95 7.80 -4.94 10.37
CA ALA A 95 6.80 -5.52 9.50
C ALA A 95 5.84 -6.42 10.29
N LEU A 96 6.39 -7.30 11.11
CA LEU A 96 5.55 -8.20 11.89
C LEU A 96 4.62 -7.43 12.82
N LYS A 97 5.13 -6.36 13.42
CA LYS A 97 4.32 -5.52 14.30
C LYS A 97 3.13 -4.94 13.56
N TYR A 98 3.36 -4.40 12.35
CA TYR A 98 2.27 -3.81 11.57
C TYR A 98 1.29 -4.86 11.06
N TRP A 99 1.79 -6.02 10.66
CA TRP A 99 0.90 -7.10 10.24
C TRP A 99 -0.02 -7.53 11.37
N LYS A 100 0.50 -7.64 12.60
CA LYS A 100 -0.33 -7.98 13.74
C LYS A 100 -1.35 -6.89 14.04
N GLN A 101 -0.96 -5.62 13.86
CA GLN A 101 -1.90 -4.53 14.04
C GLN A 101 -3.04 -4.62 13.02
N ALA A 102 -2.73 -4.93 11.77
CA ALA A 102 -3.77 -5.09 10.75
C ALA A 102 -4.71 -6.21 11.12
N TRP A 103 -4.17 -7.32 11.61
CA TRP A 103 -4.99 -8.43 12.07
C TRP A 103 -5.93 -8.00 13.19
N ASP A 104 -5.40 -7.26 14.16
CA ASP A 104 -6.20 -6.78 15.28
C ASP A 104 -7.30 -5.82 14.83
N LYS A 105 -7.11 -5.14 13.71
CA LYS A 105 -8.13 -4.24 13.18
C LYS A 105 -9.22 -4.96 12.39
N GLY A 106 -9.14 -6.26 12.29
CA GLY A 106 -10.19 -7.05 11.66
C GLY A 106 -9.84 -7.67 10.33
N ASN A 107 -8.63 -7.43 9.82
CA ASN A 107 -8.19 -8.04 8.57
C ASN A 107 -7.88 -9.50 8.82
N ARG A 108 -8.67 -10.40 8.22
CA ARG A 108 -8.52 -11.84 8.44
C ARG A 108 -8.20 -12.58 7.15
N SER A 109 -7.51 -11.93 6.24
CA SER A 109 -7.14 -12.58 4.97
C SER A 109 -6.12 -13.69 5.22
N ASP A 110 -6.17 -14.72 4.36
CA ASP A 110 -5.22 -15.82 4.45
C ASP A 110 -3.80 -15.33 4.23
N THR A 111 -3.62 -14.38 3.32
CA THR A 111 -2.29 -13.85 3.02
C THR A 111 -1.70 -13.17 4.26
N LEU A 112 -2.50 -12.35 4.95
CA LEU A 112 -2.01 -11.70 6.16
C LEU A 112 -1.67 -12.71 7.23
N LYS A 113 -2.53 -13.73 7.40
CA LYS A 113 -2.26 -14.78 8.37
C LYS A 113 -0.92 -15.45 8.10
N GLN A 114 -0.64 -15.76 6.83
CA GLN A 114 0.62 -16.41 6.47
C GLN A 114 1.82 -15.49 6.69
N LYS A 115 1.66 -14.18 6.43
CA LYS A 115 2.73 -13.22 6.71
C LYS A 115 3.12 -13.26 8.17
N ILE A 116 2.11 -13.28 9.05
CA ILE A 116 2.35 -13.30 10.49
C ILE A 116 2.98 -14.62 10.91
N GLN A 117 2.45 -15.74 10.42
CA GLN A 117 2.95 -17.06 10.81
C GLN A 117 4.36 -17.32 10.29
N LYS A 118 4.62 -16.93 9.06
CA LYS A 118 5.92 -17.20 8.43
C LYS A 118 6.91 -16.07 8.64
N LYS A 119 6.43 -14.93 9.15
CA LYS A 119 7.25 -13.76 9.46
C LYS A 119 7.99 -13.25 8.23
N LYS A 120 7.29 -13.24 7.08
CA LYS A 120 7.85 -12.73 5.84
C LYS A 120 6.75 -12.22 4.93
N TYR A 121 7.13 -11.37 3.98
CA TYR A 121 6.18 -10.88 2.99
C TYR A 121 5.75 -12.03 2.07
N ILE A 122 4.47 -12.08 1.82
CA ILE A 122 3.87 -13.04 0.91
C ILE A 122 2.94 -12.25 0.01
N SER A 123 3.16 -12.32 -1.31
CA SER A 123 2.30 -11.61 -2.23
C SER A 123 0.95 -12.31 -2.33
N ASP A 124 -0.06 -11.54 -2.74
CA ASP A 124 -1.39 -12.08 -2.91
C ASP A 124 -1.42 -12.94 -4.16
N GLU A 125 -1.43 -14.25 -3.97
CA GLU A 125 -1.36 -15.19 -5.07
C GLU A 125 -2.70 -15.47 -5.70
N THR A 126 -3.76 -14.82 -5.23
CA THR A 126 -5.05 -14.99 -5.88
C THR A 126 -5.05 -14.38 -7.28
N LYS A 127 -4.09 -13.50 -7.54
CA LYS A 127 -3.97 -12.93 -8.87
C LYS A 127 -3.37 -13.93 -9.83
N PRO A 128 -3.92 -14.07 -11.03
CA PRO A 128 -3.31 -14.93 -12.03
C PRO A 128 -1.92 -14.42 -12.36
N ALA A 129 -1.03 -15.33 -12.55
CA ALA A 129 0.33 -14.94 -12.81
C ALA A 129 0.50 -14.33 -14.16
N GLU A 130 -0.32 -14.49 -14.96
CA GLU A 130 -0.12 -14.01 -16.14
C GLU A 130 -0.91 -13.80 -16.83
#